data_b97a805ee2251e67b8f7b550fb8fdcae
#
_entry.id   b97a805ee2251e67b8f7b550fb8fdcae
#
_cell.length_a   1.000
_cell.length_b   1.000
_cell.length_c   1.000
_cell.angle_alpha   90.00
_cell.angle_beta   90.00
_cell.angle_gamma   90.00
#
_symmetry.space_group_name_H-M   'P 1'
#
loop_
_entity.id
_entity.type
_entity.pdbx_description
1 polymer ?
#
loop_
_entity_poly.entity_id
_entity_poly.type
_entity_poly.pdbx_seq_one_letter_code
_entity_poly.pdbx_strand_id
1 'polypeptide(L)'
;MSVTWGAIPLGLRPLTEIAVFSGSAHPLLAAEICTHLDVPLLPAQTERYANDCLGVQLQANCRERDVFIIQPLVPPVQEHLVELLLMLDAARGA
;
A
#
# COMPACT_ATOMS: atom_id res chain seq x y z
N MET A 1 3.30 -14.38 -2.12
CA MET A 1 2.70 -13.37 -1.22
C MET A 1 1.20 -13.58 -1.17
N SER A 2 0.62 -13.44 -0.02
CA SER A 2 -0.82 -13.53 0.14
C SER A 2 -1.36 -12.24 0.74
N VAL A 3 -2.56 -11.86 0.32
CA VAL A 3 -3.34 -10.82 0.99
C VAL A 3 -4.32 -11.54 1.89
N THR A 4 -4.19 -11.34 3.20
CA THR A 4 -4.97 -12.07 4.19
C THR A 4 -5.95 -11.16 4.87
N TRP A 5 -7.19 -11.63 5.05
CA TRP A 5 -8.25 -10.89 5.71
C TRP A 5 -8.67 -11.60 6.98
N GLY A 6 -8.46 -10.96 8.13
CA GLY A 6 -9.18 -11.28 9.35
C GLY A 6 -8.88 -12.59 10.05
N ALA A 7 -7.86 -13.35 9.68
CA ALA A 7 -7.52 -14.58 10.39
C ALA A 7 -6.98 -14.31 11.80
N ILE A 8 -6.18 -13.23 11.95
CA ILE A 8 -5.64 -12.76 13.24
C ILE A 8 -5.85 -11.25 13.30
N PRO A 9 -6.35 -10.70 14.42
CA PRO A 9 -6.49 -9.26 14.57
C PRO A 9 -5.17 -8.54 14.32
N LEU A 10 -5.21 -7.41 13.63
CA LEU A 10 -4.03 -6.65 13.24
C LEU A 10 -3.11 -6.33 14.43
N GLY A 11 -3.69 -5.94 15.57
CA GLY A 11 -2.92 -5.59 16.77
C GLY A 11 -2.22 -6.77 17.43
N LEU A 12 -2.53 -8.02 17.05
CA LEU A 12 -1.90 -9.21 17.59
C LEU A 12 -0.84 -9.79 16.65
N ARG A 13 -0.61 -9.17 15.49
CA ARG A 13 0.40 -9.63 14.54
C ARG A 13 1.75 -9.02 14.88
N PRO A 14 2.86 -9.77 14.71
CA PRO A 14 4.18 -9.17 14.79
C PRO A 14 4.35 -8.06 13.76
N LEU A 15 4.99 -6.97 14.14
CA LEU A 15 5.21 -5.83 13.23
C LEU A 15 5.95 -6.22 11.95
N THR A 16 6.82 -7.22 12.04
CA THR A 16 7.59 -7.70 10.88
C THR A 16 6.74 -8.43 9.85
N GLU A 17 5.53 -8.83 10.22
CA GLU A 17 4.60 -9.52 9.30
C GLU A 17 3.63 -8.57 8.63
N ILE A 18 3.65 -7.29 8.98
CA ILE A 18 2.72 -6.30 8.46
C ILE A 18 3.47 -5.33 7.56
N ALA A 19 3.00 -5.19 6.33
CA ALA A 19 3.53 -4.23 5.38
C ALA A 19 2.42 -3.28 4.97
N VAL A 20 2.55 -1.98 5.30
CA VAL A 20 1.57 -0.95 4.97
C VAL A 20 2.18 0.01 3.97
N PHE A 21 1.48 0.23 2.87
CA PHE A 21 1.87 1.17 1.83
C PHE A 21 0.76 2.19 1.61
N SER A 22 1.14 3.39 1.21
CA SER A 22 0.20 4.44 0.84
C SER A 22 0.26 4.69 -0.66
N GLY A 23 -0.90 4.86 -1.30
CA GLY A 23 -0.97 5.50 -2.59
C GLY A 23 -0.77 7.00 -2.47
N SER A 24 -0.76 7.69 -3.61
CA SER A 24 -0.44 9.12 -3.65
C SER A 24 -1.60 10.03 -3.24
N ALA A 25 -2.82 9.47 -3.06
CA ALA A 25 -4.00 10.29 -2.80
C ALA A 25 -3.97 11.01 -1.47
N HIS A 26 -3.48 10.35 -0.41
CA HIS A 26 -3.49 10.95 0.92
C HIS A 26 -2.41 10.32 1.82
N PRO A 27 -1.13 10.63 1.58
CA PRO A 27 -0.04 10.03 2.37
C PRO A 27 -0.10 10.40 3.87
N LEU A 28 -0.59 11.58 4.21
CA LEU A 28 -0.72 11.97 5.62
C LEU A 28 -1.71 11.11 6.37
N LEU A 29 -2.83 10.75 5.74
CA LEU A 29 -3.81 9.85 6.35
C LEU A 29 -3.18 8.47 6.61
N ALA A 30 -2.44 7.96 5.64
CA ALA A 30 -1.76 6.68 5.80
C ALA A 30 -0.74 6.73 6.94
N ALA A 31 0.02 7.82 7.06
CA ALA A 31 0.98 8.00 8.13
C ALA A 31 0.28 8.05 9.50
N GLU A 32 -0.85 8.74 9.60
CA GLU A 32 -1.63 8.79 10.84
C GLU A 32 -2.17 7.41 11.22
N ILE A 33 -2.70 6.66 10.26
CA ILE A 33 -3.19 5.31 10.51
C ILE A 33 -2.05 4.42 11.01
N CYS A 34 -0.89 4.47 10.37
CA CYS A 34 0.27 3.70 10.80
C CYS A 34 0.72 4.08 12.21
N THR A 35 0.67 5.35 12.56
CA THR A 35 1.00 5.81 13.90
C THR A 35 0.05 5.22 14.94
N HIS A 36 -1.26 5.22 14.65
CA HIS A 36 -2.25 4.63 15.55
C HIS A 36 -2.11 3.12 15.69
N LEU A 37 -1.70 2.44 14.65
CA LEU A 37 -1.49 0.99 14.66
C LEU A 37 -0.10 0.59 15.17
N ASP A 38 0.78 1.56 15.38
CA ASP A 38 2.16 1.35 15.80
C ASP A 38 2.93 0.46 14.82
N VAL A 39 2.75 0.71 13.53
CA VAL A 39 3.46 0.03 12.44
C VAL A 39 4.14 1.05 11.54
N PRO A 40 5.26 0.71 10.88
CA PRO A 40 5.90 1.63 9.96
C PRO A 40 5.13 1.73 8.64
N LEU A 41 5.10 2.93 8.06
CA LEU A 41 4.65 3.12 6.69
C LEU A 41 5.84 2.83 5.76
N LEU A 42 5.70 1.83 4.90
CA LEU A 42 6.78 1.39 4.02
C LEU A 42 6.80 2.21 2.72
N PRO A 43 7.98 2.38 2.13
CA PRO A 43 8.12 3.23 0.95
C PRO A 43 7.50 2.61 -0.29
N ALA A 44 6.79 3.43 -1.06
CA ALA A 44 6.27 3.11 -2.37
C ALA A 44 6.43 4.33 -3.26
N GLN A 45 6.64 4.12 -4.55
CA GLN A 45 6.84 5.17 -5.51
C GLN A 45 5.86 5.01 -6.66
N THR A 46 5.14 6.10 -6.99
CA THR A 46 4.27 6.19 -8.14
C THR A 46 4.87 7.17 -9.12
N GLU A 47 5.03 6.75 -10.38
CA GLU A 47 5.60 7.58 -11.42
C GLU A 47 4.63 7.69 -12.59
N ARG A 48 4.65 8.85 -13.26
CA ARG A 48 3.95 9.05 -14.51
C ARG A 48 4.99 9.14 -15.61
N TYR A 49 4.91 8.23 -16.57
CA TYR A 49 5.83 8.20 -17.69
C TYR A 49 5.44 9.20 -18.78
N ALA A 50 6.35 9.43 -19.75
CA ALA A 50 6.15 10.40 -20.81
C ALA A 50 4.93 10.11 -21.69
N ASN A 51 4.48 8.84 -21.77
CA ASN A 51 3.28 8.44 -22.50
C ASN A 51 2.02 8.48 -21.63
N ASP A 52 2.09 9.17 -20.50
CA ASP A 52 0.99 9.35 -19.54
C ASP A 52 0.55 8.06 -18.84
N CYS A 53 1.36 7.01 -18.91
CA CYS A 53 1.12 5.79 -18.16
C CYS A 53 1.62 5.92 -16.72
N LEU A 54 0.89 5.30 -15.78
CA LEU A 54 1.31 5.23 -14.39
C LEU A 54 2.17 3.99 -14.14
N GLY A 55 3.20 4.14 -13.35
CA GLY A 55 3.99 3.03 -12.84
C GLY A 55 4.08 3.10 -11.33
N VAL A 56 4.04 1.95 -10.67
CA VAL A 56 4.13 1.86 -9.21
C VAL A 56 5.23 0.87 -8.85
N GLN A 57 6.06 1.26 -7.90
CA GLN A 57 7.09 0.41 -7.34
C GLN A 57 6.97 0.40 -5.82
N LEU A 58 6.84 -0.80 -5.24
CA LEU A 58 6.91 -0.98 -3.79
C LEU A 58 8.36 -1.20 -3.41
N GLN A 59 8.88 -0.35 -2.52
CA GLN A 59 10.30 -0.29 -2.20
C GLN A 59 10.61 -1.04 -0.91
N ALA A 60 9.86 -2.12 -0.64
CA ALA A 60 10.08 -2.98 0.50
C ALA A 60 9.67 -4.41 0.16
N ASN A 61 10.24 -5.38 0.87
CA ASN A 61 9.92 -6.79 0.68
C ASN A 61 8.54 -7.09 1.27
N CYS A 62 7.65 -7.64 0.43
CA CYS A 62 6.29 -8.04 0.85
C CYS A 62 6.18 -9.55 1.10
N ARG A 63 7.25 -10.31 0.89
CA ARG A 63 7.19 -11.77 1.01
C ARG A 63 6.88 -12.18 2.45
N GLU A 64 5.93 -13.09 2.60
CA GLU A 64 5.50 -13.62 3.90
C GLU A 64 4.95 -12.54 4.85
N ARG A 65 4.45 -11.43 4.29
CA ARG A 65 3.82 -10.37 5.05
C ARG A 65 2.37 -10.19 4.65
N ASP A 66 1.57 -9.71 5.59
CA ASP A 66 0.25 -9.19 5.27
C ASP A 66 0.40 -7.77 4.75
N VAL A 67 -0.07 -7.54 3.53
CA VAL A 67 0.08 -6.25 2.87
C VAL A 67 -1.23 -5.47 2.95
N PHE A 68 -1.14 -4.24 3.40
CA PHE A 68 -2.25 -3.31 3.47
C PHE A 68 -1.91 -2.08 2.62
N ILE A 69 -2.84 -1.67 1.79
CA ILE A 69 -2.66 -0.51 0.93
C ILE A 69 -3.75 0.51 1.27
N ILE A 70 -3.33 1.72 1.57
CA ILE A 70 -4.23 2.82 1.92
C ILE A 70 -4.27 3.79 0.75
N GLN A 71 -5.43 3.85 0.08
CA GLN A 71 -5.63 4.73 -1.06
C GLN A 71 -7.08 5.20 -1.12
N PRO A 72 -7.41 6.35 -0.53
CA PRO A 72 -8.74 6.92 -0.69
C PRO A 72 -9.01 7.27 -2.16
N LEU A 73 -10.22 6.99 -2.63
CA LEU A 73 -10.59 7.25 -4.01
C LEU A 73 -11.17 8.66 -4.16
N VAL A 74 -10.37 9.66 -3.76
CA VAL A 74 -10.72 11.07 -3.96
C VAL A 74 -10.40 11.51 -5.40
N PRO A 75 -11.01 12.61 -5.89
CA PRO A 75 -10.69 13.06 -7.26
C PRO A 75 -9.21 13.36 -7.45
N PRO A 76 -8.63 13.02 -8.60
CA PRO A 76 -9.26 12.33 -9.72
C PRO A 76 -9.39 10.83 -9.45
N VAL A 77 -10.64 10.36 -9.39
CA VAL A 77 -10.97 9.00 -8.94
C VAL A 77 -10.35 7.94 -9.84
N GLN A 78 -10.40 8.13 -11.16
CA GLN A 78 -9.89 7.15 -12.09
C GLN A 78 -8.39 6.94 -11.95
N GLU A 79 -7.62 8.01 -11.76
CA GLU A 79 -6.18 7.90 -11.56
C GLU A 79 -5.85 7.19 -10.25
N HIS A 80 -6.55 7.52 -9.17
CA HIS A 80 -6.32 6.89 -7.88
C HIS A 80 -6.74 5.42 -7.88
N LEU A 81 -7.80 5.09 -8.60
CA LEU A 81 -8.22 3.69 -8.75
C LEU A 81 -7.19 2.88 -9.53
N VAL A 82 -6.69 3.41 -10.64
CA VAL A 82 -5.65 2.75 -11.43
C VAL A 82 -4.39 2.56 -10.60
N GLU A 83 -3.98 3.58 -9.87
CA GLU A 83 -2.83 3.49 -8.96
C GLU A 83 -3.02 2.37 -7.94
N LEU A 84 -4.20 2.30 -7.31
CA LEU A 84 -4.50 1.24 -6.35
C LEU A 84 -4.38 -0.14 -6.97
N LEU A 85 -4.93 -0.34 -8.17
CA LEU A 85 -4.84 -1.63 -8.86
C LEU A 85 -3.39 -1.99 -9.19
N LEU A 86 -2.59 -1.01 -9.61
CA LEU A 86 -1.16 -1.22 -9.87
C LEU A 86 -0.40 -1.59 -8.60
N MET A 87 -0.72 -0.96 -7.47
CA MET A 87 -0.12 -1.28 -6.19
C MET A 87 -0.45 -2.70 -5.76
N LEU A 88 -1.72 -3.12 -5.93
CA LEU A 88 -2.14 -4.47 -5.60
C LEU A 88 -1.40 -5.49 -6.48
N ASP A 89 -1.24 -5.21 -7.76
CA ASP A 89 -0.52 -6.09 -8.67
C ASP A 89 0.97 -6.15 -8.32
N ALA A 90 1.59 -5.01 -8.02
CA ALA A 90 2.99 -4.97 -7.59
C ALA A 90 3.19 -5.75 -6.29
N ALA A 91 2.27 -5.64 -5.34
CA ALA A 91 2.34 -6.38 -4.08
C ALA A 91 2.23 -7.89 -4.31
N ARG A 92 1.40 -8.31 -5.26
CA ARG A 92 1.28 -9.74 -5.61
C ARG A 92 2.56 -10.31 -6.20
N GLY A 93 3.29 -9.50 -6.97
CA GLY A 93 4.53 -9.92 -7.61
C GLY A 93 5.77 -9.82 -6.73
N ALA A 94 5.62 -9.21 -5.56
CA ALA A 94 6.77 -8.93 -4.69
C ALA A 94 7.10 -10.08 -3.72
#